data_1ff63e65aa2310d7cb51405b5394bdd0
#
_entry.id   1ff63e65aa2310d7cb51405b5394bdd0
#
_cell.length_a   1.000
_cell.length_b   1.000
_cell.length_c   1.000
_cell.angle_alpha   90.00
_cell.angle_beta   90.00
_cell.angle_gamma   90.00
#
_symmetry.space_group_name_H-M   'P 1'
#
loop_
_entity.id
_entity.type
_entity.pdbx_description
1 polymer ?
#
loop_
_entity_poly.entity_id
_entity_poly.type
_entity_poly.pdbx_seq_one_letter_code
_entity_poly.pdbx_strand_id
1 'polypeptide(L)'
;GTQLAADLRTHINEYSIDVFDNRKVVSTNLKEAVKTVSVRGGETFTAPAIVIATGASWRRLGLPDEEKYIGHGEHFCPHCDGPFYKGKDVAVIGGGNSGIEAAIDLAGICRHVTVLEFADAMRADEVLQQKVASLPNVEVFLSTQTTALLGDGQKLSGIRVKDRTNDEERDIALDGVFVQIGLSPNSDAFKDQVEVTPRNEIIVDATNRTSLSGVYAAGDVTTVPYKQITIAMGEGAKAALS
;
A
#
# COMPACT_ATOMS: atom_id res chain seq x y z
N GLY A 1 2.43 -11.65 -10.47
CA GLY A 1 2.00 -10.27 -10.80
C GLY A 1 2.42 -9.81 -12.19
N THR A 2 3.70 -9.88 -12.51
CA THR A 2 4.26 -9.32 -13.79
C THR A 2 3.65 -9.99 -15.02
N GLN A 3 3.52 -11.33 -15.03
CA GLN A 3 2.91 -12.06 -16.15
C GLN A 3 1.45 -11.66 -16.35
N LEU A 4 0.65 -11.61 -15.27
CA LEU A 4 -0.75 -11.19 -15.35
C LEU A 4 -0.89 -9.78 -15.93
N ALA A 5 -0.02 -8.83 -15.52
CA ALA A 5 -0.03 -7.48 -16.06
C ALA A 5 0.30 -7.45 -17.57
N ALA A 6 1.26 -8.28 -18.01
CA ALA A 6 1.61 -8.42 -19.40
C ALA A 6 0.46 -9.02 -20.23
N ASP A 7 -0.21 -10.04 -19.70
CA ASP A 7 -1.36 -10.69 -20.37
C ASP A 7 -2.54 -9.72 -20.50
N LEU A 8 -2.85 -8.95 -19.46
CA LEU A 8 -3.87 -7.90 -19.49
C LEU A 8 -3.53 -6.80 -20.49
N ARG A 9 -2.25 -6.40 -20.58
CA ARG A 9 -1.80 -5.41 -21.58
C ARG A 9 -1.94 -5.94 -23.00
N THR A 10 -1.56 -7.20 -23.24
CA THR A 10 -1.76 -7.86 -24.52
C THR A 10 -3.22 -7.88 -24.94
N HIS A 11 -4.11 -8.24 -23.99
CA HIS A 11 -5.55 -8.23 -24.23
C HIS A 11 -6.10 -6.85 -24.60
N ILE A 12 -5.68 -5.79 -23.89
CA ILE A 12 -6.10 -4.41 -24.22
C ILE A 12 -5.66 -4.03 -25.65
N ASN A 13 -4.48 -4.46 -26.09
CA ASN A 13 -3.96 -4.13 -27.41
C ASN A 13 -4.74 -4.80 -28.56
N GLU A 14 -5.60 -5.79 -28.29
CA GLU A 14 -6.50 -6.38 -29.28
C GLU A 14 -7.69 -5.48 -29.61
N TYR A 15 -7.91 -4.43 -28.84
CA TYR A 15 -9.00 -3.47 -29.03
C TYR A 15 -8.45 -2.11 -29.46
N SER A 16 -9.26 -1.34 -30.16
CA SER A 16 -8.93 0.04 -30.58
C SER A 16 -9.08 1.00 -29.40
N ILE A 17 -8.25 0.81 -28.35
CA ILE A 17 -8.23 1.63 -27.13
C ILE A 17 -6.89 2.38 -27.10
N ASP A 18 -6.96 3.71 -27.01
CA ASP A 18 -5.78 4.54 -26.82
C ASP A 18 -5.25 4.40 -25.39
N VAL A 19 -4.00 4.04 -25.24
CA VAL A 19 -3.32 3.93 -23.94
C VAL A 19 -2.14 4.87 -23.89
N PHE A 20 -2.19 5.81 -22.93
CA PHE A 20 -1.16 6.83 -22.71
C PHE A 20 -0.33 6.49 -21.49
N ASP A 21 0.82 5.89 -21.69
CA ASP A 21 1.75 5.54 -20.61
C ASP A 21 2.51 6.77 -20.10
N ASN A 22 2.99 6.69 -18.85
CA ASN A 22 3.80 7.73 -18.20
C ASN A 22 3.12 9.11 -18.15
N ARG A 23 1.81 9.14 -17.99
CA ARG A 23 1.01 10.35 -17.83
C ARG A 23 0.52 10.47 -16.40
N LYS A 24 1.12 11.36 -15.61
CA LYS A 24 0.67 11.65 -14.24
C LYS A 24 -0.45 12.69 -14.30
N VAL A 25 -1.64 12.34 -13.80
CA VAL A 25 -2.75 13.28 -13.59
C VAL A 25 -2.34 14.33 -12.57
N VAL A 26 -2.52 15.61 -12.89
CA VAL A 26 -2.15 16.75 -12.03
C VAL A 26 -3.36 17.58 -11.62
N SER A 27 -4.41 17.61 -12.43
CA SER A 27 -5.66 18.28 -12.09
C SER A 27 -6.84 17.69 -12.85
N THR A 28 -8.04 17.88 -12.32
CA THR A 28 -9.28 17.43 -12.95
C THR A 28 -10.37 18.49 -12.79
N ASN A 29 -11.30 18.50 -13.73
CA ASN A 29 -12.60 19.15 -13.59
C ASN A 29 -13.68 18.12 -13.91
N LEU A 30 -14.35 17.60 -12.86
CA LEU A 30 -15.29 16.48 -12.95
C LEU A 30 -16.76 16.91 -12.79
N LYS A 31 -17.03 18.17 -12.45
CA LYS A 31 -18.37 18.67 -12.16
C LYS A 31 -19.17 19.00 -13.41
N GLU A 32 -18.49 19.28 -14.51
CA GLU A 32 -19.12 19.62 -15.78
C GLU A 32 -19.67 18.40 -16.52
N ALA A 33 -20.55 18.59 -17.48
CA ALA A 33 -21.10 17.51 -18.32
C ALA A 33 -19.98 16.77 -19.08
N VAL A 34 -19.01 17.51 -19.60
CA VAL A 34 -17.78 16.97 -20.17
C VAL A 34 -16.67 17.08 -19.13
N LYS A 35 -16.21 15.94 -18.64
CA LYS A 35 -15.14 15.83 -17.65
C LYS A 35 -13.79 16.13 -18.29
N THR A 36 -12.90 16.74 -17.53
CA THR A 36 -11.57 17.12 -18.01
C THR A 36 -10.50 16.55 -17.07
N VAL A 37 -9.46 15.97 -17.65
CA VAL A 37 -8.28 15.46 -16.94
C VAL A 37 -7.04 16.06 -17.57
N SER A 38 -6.25 16.78 -16.79
CA SER A 38 -4.96 17.34 -17.22
C SER A 38 -3.81 16.52 -16.64
N VAL A 39 -2.80 16.25 -17.47
CA VAL A 39 -1.63 15.48 -17.08
C VAL A 39 -0.36 16.33 -17.08
N ARG A 40 0.66 15.85 -16.39
CA ARG A 40 1.96 16.51 -16.40
C ARG A 40 2.49 16.58 -17.84
N GLY A 41 2.91 17.75 -18.29
CA GLY A 41 3.29 18.01 -19.67
C GLY A 41 2.29 18.86 -20.46
N GLY A 42 1.10 19.15 -19.85
CA GLY A 42 0.13 20.10 -20.38
C GLY A 42 -0.94 19.49 -21.30
N GLU A 43 -0.89 18.20 -21.58
CA GLU A 43 -1.97 17.51 -22.32
C GLU A 43 -3.25 17.45 -21.49
N THR A 44 -4.37 17.53 -22.16
CA THR A 44 -5.70 17.48 -21.52
C THR A 44 -6.60 16.53 -22.29
N PHE A 45 -7.29 15.66 -21.53
CA PHE A 45 -8.25 14.70 -22.06
C PHE A 45 -9.65 15.06 -21.59
N THR A 46 -10.63 14.84 -22.44
CA THR A 46 -12.04 15.13 -22.13
C THR A 46 -12.92 13.94 -22.46
N ALA A 47 -13.90 13.67 -21.60
CA ALA A 47 -14.90 12.62 -21.81
C ALA A 47 -16.18 12.91 -21.05
N PRO A 48 -17.35 12.41 -21.49
CA PRO A 48 -18.60 12.53 -20.74
C PRO A 48 -18.62 11.66 -19.47
N ALA A 49 -17.86 10.58 -19.44
CA ALA A 49 -17.71 9.70 -18.28
C ALA A 49 -16.25 9.38 -18.00
N ILE A 50 -15.92 9.13 -16.72
CA ILE A 50 -14.58 8.79 -16.25
C ILE A 50 -14.67 7.65 -15.24
N VAL A 51 -13.74 6.70 -15.34
CA VAL A 51 -13.49 5.67 -14.31
C VAL A 51 -12.13 5.96 -13.67
N ILE A 52 -12.13 6.19 -12.35
CA ILE A 52 -10.93 6.41 -11.56
C ILE A 52 -10.46 5.05 -11.03
N ALA A 53 -9.33 4.56 -11.52
CA ALA A 53 -8.74 3.26 -11.14
C ALA A 53 -7.26 3.41 -10.76
N THR A 54 -6.94 4.48 -10.02
CA THR A 54 -5.56 4.88 -9.68
C THR A 54 -4.92 4.06 -8.56
N GLY A 55 -5.70 3.17 -7.92
CA GLY A 55 -5.21 2.27 -6.89
C GLY A 55 -4.77 2.97 -5.60
N ALA A 56 -3.90 2.31 -4.86
CA ALA A 56 -3.32 2.82 -3.64
C ALA A 56 -1.82 2.53 -3.60
N SER A 57 -1.08 3.36 -2.87
CA SER A 57 0.35 3.20 -2.63
C SER A 57 0.58 2.77 -1.19
N TRP A 58 1.62 1.98 -0.95
CA TRP A 58 2.07 1.67 0.40
C TRP A 58 2.47 2.94 1.14
N ARG A 59 2.06 3.06 2.39
CA ARG A 59 2.57 4.10 3.26
C ARG A 59 4.02 3.81 3.58
N ARG A 60 4.83 4.86 3.50
CA ARG A 60 6.25 4.83 3.81
C ARG A 60 6.50 5.31 5.22
N LEU A 61 7.67 5.00 5.76
CA LEU A 61 8.12 5.48 7.06
C LEU A 61 8.38 6.99 7.03
N GLY A 62 8.73 7.55 5.86
CA GLY A 62 9.07 8.96 5.70
C GLY A 62 10.44 9.30 6.28
N LEU A 63 11.32 8.32 6.37
CA LEU A 63 12.66 8.48 6.93
C LEU A 63 13.66 9.01 5.90
N PRO A 64 14.70 9.73 6.33
CA PRO A 64 15.80 10.10 5.45
C PRO A 64 16.40 8.87 4.78
N ASP A 65 16.70 8.99 3.49
CA ASP A 65 17.34 7.95 2.68
C ASP A 65 16.54 6.64 2.49
N GLU A 66 15.29 6.57 2.92
CA GLU A 66 14.39 5.41 2.77
C GLU A 66 14.38 4.88 1.34
N GLU A 67 14.33 5.77 0.33
CA GLU A 67 14.35 5.41 -1.09
C GLU A 67 15.53 4.51 -1.50
N LYS A 68 16.66 4.57 -0.79
CA LYS A 68 17.85 3.75 -1.10
C LYS A 68 17.66 2.29 -0.71
N TYR A 69 16.80 2.03 0.27
CA TYR A 69 16.59 0.70 0.83
C TYR A 69 15.36 -0.02 0.30
N ILE A 70 14.45 0.69 -0.40
CA ILE A 70 13.27 0.08 -1.04
C ILE A 70 13.73 -0.94 -2.08
N GLY A 71 13.35 -2.22 -1.88
CA GLY A 71 13.81 -3.36 -2.66
C GLY A 71 15.23 -3.84 -2.34
N HIS A 72 15.95 -3.12 -1.45
CA HIS A 72 17.31 -3.44 -1.01
C HIS A 72 17.38 -3.68 0.50
N GLY A 73 16.32 -4.23 1.06
CA GLY A 73 16.15 -4.54 2.48
C GLY A 73 14.88 -3.97 3.09
N GLU A 74 14.28 -2.95 2.50
CA GLU A 74 12.95 -2.48 2.85
C GLU A 74 11.92 -2.96 1.82
N HIS A 75 10.84 -3.57 2.30
CA HIS A 75 9.81 -4.25 1.51
C HIS A 75 8.42 -3.94 2.03
N PHE A 76 7.42 -4.12 1.15
CA PHE A 76 6.01 -3.89 1.48
C PHE A 76 5.14 -5.14 1.26
N CYS A 77 5.66 -6.18 0.62
CA CYS A 77 4.93 -7.42 0.32
C CYS A 77 5.62 -8.63 0.96
N PRO A 78 5.15 -9.13 2.11
CA PRO A 78 5.74 -10.29 2.78
C PRO A 78 5.73 -11.56 1.91
N HIS A 79 4.65 -11.79 1.18
CA HIS A 79 4.52 -12.96 0.29
C HIS A 79 5.44 -12.88 -0.94
N CYS A 80 5.74 -11.65 -1.43
CA CYS A 80 6.59 -11.45 -2.60
C CYS A 80 8.07 -11.59 -2.23
N ASP A 81 8.47 -10.95 -1.15
CA ASP A 81 9.88 -10.73 -0.80
C ASP A 81 10.34 -11.60 0.37
N GLY A 82 9.41 -12.08 1.22
CA GLY A 82 9.71 -12.93 2.37
C GLY A 82 10.60 -14.14 2.07
N PRO A 83 10.39 -14.87 0.97
CA PRO A 83 11.25 -16.02 0.61
C PRO A 83 12.73 -15.71 0.52
N PHE A 84 13.15 -14.46 0.21
CA PHE A 84 14.55 -14.05 0.17
C PHE A 84 15.19 -13.91 1.55
N TYR A 85 14.36 -13.93 2.60
CA TYR A 85 14.78 -13.79 4.01
C TYR A 85 14.71 -15.10 4.80
N LYS A 86 14.68 -16.24 4.10
CA LYS A 86 14.72 -17.55 4.74
C LYS A 86 15.93 -17.69 5.65
N GLY A 87 15.69 -18.00 6.93
CA GLY A 87 16.71 -18.18 7.95
C GLY A 87 17.43 -16.91 8.40
N LYS A 88 16.93 -15.73 8.03
CA LYS A 88 17.45 -14.41 8.40
C LYS A 88 16.59 -13.74 9.47
N ASP A 89 17.09 -12.65 10.03
CA ASP A 89 16.35 -11.81 10.97
C ASP A 89 15.68 -10.66 10.23
N VAL A 90 14.40 -10.44 10.51
CA VAL A 90 13.62 -9.39 9.87
C VAL A 90 12.79 -8.61 10.88
N ALA A 91 12.42 -7.39 10.53
CA ALA A 91 11.41 -6.64 11.27
C ALA A 91 10.13 -6.46 10.44
N VAL A 92 9.00 -6.38 11.14
CA VAL A 92 7.71 -5.95 10.62
C VAL A 92 7.31 -4.66 11.35
N ILE A 93 7.06 -3.60 10.62
CA ILE A 93 6.63 -2.33 11.19
C ILE A 93 5.13 -2.19 10.99
N GLY A 94 4.38 -2.18 12.10
CA GLY A 94 2.93 -2.09 12.19
C GLY A 94 2.30 -3.28 12.90
N GLY A 95 1.47 -3.00 13.90
CA GLY A 95 0.75 -3.98 14.75
C GLY A 95 -0.75 -4.10 14.43
N GLY A 96 -1.17 -3.71 13.23
CA GLY A 96 -2.52 -4.00 12.71
C GLY A 96 -2.61 -5.39 12.09
N ASN A 97 -3.80 -5.78 11.57
CA ASN A 97 -4.01 -7.11 10.97
C ASN A 97 -2.93 -7.45 9.93
N SER A 98 -2.67 -6.57 8.97
CA SER A 98 -1.67 -6.82 7.92
C SER A 98 -0.26 -7.03 8.47
N GLY A 99 0.15 -6.28 9.52
CA GLY A 99 1.46 -6.44 10.13
C GLY A 99 1.58 -7.74 10.92
N ILE A 100 0.56 -8.12 11.67
CA ILE A 100 0.58 -9.35 12.45
C ILE A 100 0.46 -10.60 11.54
N GLU A 101 -0.37 -10.56 10.49
CA GLU A 101 -0.41 -11.60 9.45
C GLU A 101 0.97 -11.76 8.78
N ALA A 102 1.60 -10.64 8.39
CA ALA A 102 2.95 -10.64 7.84
C ALA A 102 3.98 -11.27 8.80
N ALA A 103 3.90 -10.94 10.08
CA ALA A 103 4.81 -11.50 11.09
C ALA A 103 4.62 -13.01 11.27
N ILE A 104 3.37 -13.49 11.24
CA ILE A 104 3.04 -14.92 11.32
C ILE A 104 3.61 -15.68 10.11
N ASP A 105 3.43 -15.14 8.90
CA ASP A 105 3.92 -15.76 7.67
C ASP A 105 5.45 -15.78 7.63
N LEU A 106 6.09 -14.66 7.97
CA LEU A 106 7.55 -14.55 8.02
C LEU A 106 8.16 -15.44 9.10
N ALA A 107 7.47 -15.63 10.23
CA ALA A 107 7.94 -16.54 11.29
C ALA A 107 8.07 -17.99 10.81
N GLY A 108 7.30 -18.39 9.79
CA GLY A 108 7.41 -19.71 9.17
C GLY A 108 8.68 -19.94 8.34
N ILE A 109 9.40 -18.89 7.98
CA ILE A 109 10.53 -18.95 7.06
C ILE A 109 11.80 -18.25 7.59
N CYS A 110 11.64 -17.20 8.39
CA CYS A 110 12.73 -16.42 8.96
C CYS A 110 13.24 -17.04 10.27
N ARG A 111 14.49 -16.72 10.65
CA ARG A 111 15.07 -17.14 11.93
C ARG A 111 14.41 -16.42 13.09
N HIS A 112 14.23 -15.10 12.96
CA HIS A 112 13.61 -14.25 13.97
C HIS A 112 12.81 -13.12 13.29
N VAL A 113 11.68 -12.76 13.89
CA VAL A 113 10.81 -11.66 13.43
C VAL A 113 10.59 -10.69 14.57
N THR A 114 10.99 -9.44 14.40
CA THR A 114 10.74 -8.35 15.35
C THR A 114 9.57 -7.53 14.87
N VAL A 115 8.47 -7.49 15.61
CA VAL A 115 7.31 -6.62 15.32
C VAL A 115 7.45 -5.31 16.10
N LEU A 116 7.31 -4.19 15.40
CA LEU A 116 7.40 -2.85 15.95
C LEU A 116 6.06 -2.13 15.79
N GLU A 117 5.41 -1.81 16.89
CA GLU A 117 4.16 -1.04 16.88
C GLU A 117 4.38 0.32 17.57
N PHE A 118 3.99 1.38 16.86
CA PHE A 118 4.09 2.76 17.34
C PHE A 118 3.16 3.04 18.52
N ALA A 119 1.97 2.43 18.55
CA ALA A 119 1.01 2.56 19.64
C ALA A 119 1.41 1.70 20.85
N ASP A 120 0.75 1.94 21.96
CA ASP A 120 0.90 1.19 23.22
C ASP A 120 0.17 -0.17 23.23
N ALA A 121 -0.56 -0.47 22.14
CA ALA A 121 -1.27 -1.72 21.95
C ALA A 121 -1.32 -2.10 20.46
N MET A 122 -1.34 -3.40 20.16
CA MET A 122 -1.65 -3.90 18.83
C MET A 122 -3.12 -3.63 18.49
N ARG A 123 -3.39 -3.36 17.20
CA ARG A 123 -4.75 -3.15 16.66
C ARG A 123 -5.24 -4.32 15.82
N ALA A 124 -4.48 -5.38 15.74
CA ALA A 124 -4.86 -6.61 15.08
C ALA A 124 -5.99 -7.32 15.86
N ASP A 125 -6.73 -8.18 15.16
CA ASP A 125 -7.76 -9.02 15.76
C ASP A 125 -7.16 -9.93 16.83
N GLU A 126 -7.92 -10.21 17.89
CA GLU A 126 -7.43 -10.94 19.05
C GLU A 126 -6.84 -12.33 18.66
N VAL A 127 -7.47 -13.01 17.72
CA VAL A 127 -6.99 -14.32 17.23
C VAL A 127 -5.60 -14.24 16.62
N LEU A 128 -5.29 -13.14 15.92
CA LEU A 128 -3.97 -12.90 15.34
C LEU A 128 -2.95 -12.55 16.43
N GLN A 129 -3.35 -11.75 17.42
CA GLN A 129 -2.50 -11.42 18.57
C GLN A 129 -2.15 -12.67 19.38
N GLN A 130 -3.11 -13.55 19.64
CA GLN A 130 -2.88 -14.83 20.31
C GLN A 130 -1.93 -15.74 19.50
N LYS A 131 -2.14 -15.77 18.18
CA LYS A 131 -1.28 -16.57 17.29
C LYS A 131 0.15 -16.08 17.31
N VAL A 132 0.40 -14.77 17.13
CA VAL A 132 1.77 -14.22 17.12
C VAL A 132 2.46 -14.41 18.46
N ALA A 133 1.76 -14.25 19.58
CA ALA A 133 2.28 -14.47 20.91
C ALA A 133 2.69 -15.94 21.18
N SER A 134 2.14 -16.89 20.44
CA SER A 134 2.49 -18.32 20.56
C SER A 134 3.74 -18.71 19.76
N LEU A 135 4.31 -17.83 18.95
CA LEU A 135 5.44 -18.11 18.08
C LEU A 135 6.76 -17.81 18.80
N PRO A 136 7.64 -18.81 19.01
CA PRO A 136 8.85 -18.65 19.84
C PRO A 136 9.93 -17.77 19.18
N ASN A 137 9.83 -17.54 17.86
CA ASN A 137 10.75 -16.71 17.10
C ASN A 137 10.18 -15.35 16.70
N VAL A 138 9.11 -14.91 17.36
CA VAL A 138 8.53 -13.58 17.18
C VAL A 138 8.61 -12.79 18.47
N GLU A 139 9.12 -11.56 18.39
CA GLU A 139 9.16 -10.62 19.50
C GLU A 139 8.40 -9.35 19.12
N VAL A 140 7.55 -8.84 20.02
CA VAL A 140 6.71 -7.67 19.76
C VAL A 140 7.12 -6.53 20.70
N PHE A 141 7.46 -5.39 20.13
CA PHE A 141 7.74 -4.15 20.84
C PHE A 141 6.63 -3.13 20.56
N LEU A 142 5.90 -2.78 21.60
CA LEU A 142 4.90 -1.71 21.60
C LEU A 142 5.56 -0.37 21.90
N SER A 143 4.84 0.73 21.69
CA SER A 143 5.33 2.10 21.92
C SER A 143 6.70 2.35 21.28
N THR A 144 6.99 1.71 20.16
CA THR A 144 8.31 1.72 19.52
C THR A 144 8.24 2.36 18.13
N GLN A 145 9.01 3.41 17.96
CA GLN A 145 9.12 4.14 16.69
C GLN A 145 10.42 3.79 15.97
N THR A 146 10.35 3.43 14.69
CA THR A 146 11.53 3.37 13.83
C THR A 146 11.94 4.79 13.46
N THR A 147 13.19 5.17 13.76
CA THR A 147 13.73 6.52 13.54
C THR A 147 14.77 6.59 12.44
N ALA A 148 15.41 5.48 12.08
CA ALA A 148 16.33 5.39 10.95
C ALA A 148 16.42 3.99 10.37
N LEU A 149 16.72 3.92 9.08
CA LEU A 149 17.18 2.71 8.39
C LEU A 149 18.71 2.74 8.35
N LEU A 150 19.34 1.63 8.74
CA LEU A 150 20.80 1.52 8.83
C LEU A 150 21.31 0.61 7.72
N GLY A 151 22.42 1.00 7.11
CA GLY A 151 23.06 0.22 6.05
C GLY A 151 24.18 1.00 5.37
N ASP A 152 24.72 0.43 4.29
CA ASP A 152 25.82 1.00 3.52
C ASP A 152 25.36 1.93 2.37
N GLY A 153 24.05 2.20 2.28
CA GLY A 153 23.44 2.95 1.18
C GLY A 153 23.07 2.12 -0.04
N GLN A 154 23.43 0.82 -0.05
CA GLN A 154 23.05 -0.14 -1.09
C GLN A 154 22.21 -1.29 -0.51
N LYS A 155 22.47 -1.65 0.73
CA LYS A 155 21.76 -2.73 1.43
C LYS A 155 21.50 -2.35 2.87
N LEU A 156 20.30 -2.66 3.34
CA LEU A 156 19.91 -2.51 4.73
C LEU A 156 20.61 -3.58 5.60
N SER A 157 21.07 -3.18 6.78
CA SER A 157 21.70 -4.05 7.77
C SER A 157 21.13 -3.90 9.17
N GLY A 158 20.16 -3.01 9.36
CA GLY A 158 19.52 -2.76 10.64
C GLY A 158 18.58 -1.58 10.62
N ILE A 159 18.03 -1.29 11.77
CA ILE A 159 17.17 -0.14 12.03
C ILE A 159 17.55 0.50 13.36
N ARG A 160 17.30 1.80 13.49
CA ARG A 160 17.27 2.49 14.77
C ARG A 160 15.84 2.64 15.23
N VAL A 161 15.60 2.29 16.48
CA VAL A 161 14.29 2.41 17.10
C VAL A 161 14.37 3.25 18.36
N LYS A 162 13.28 3.95 18.66
CA LYS A 162 13.09 4.75 19.86
C LYS A 162 11.93 4.19 20.67
N ASP A 163 12.17 3.88 21.92
CA ASP A 163 11.13 3.60 22.89
C ASP A 163 10.44 4.94 23.26
N ARG A 164 9.15 5.04 22.96
CA ARG A 164 8.35 6.25 23.18
C ARG A 164 7.92 6.46 24.63
N THR A 165 8.20 5.49 25.49
CA THR A 165 7.88 5.59 26.94
C THR A 165 8.98 6.26 27.74
N ASN A 166 10.24 6.12 27.30
CA ASN A 166 11.41 6.63 28.02
C ASN A 166 12.39 7.40 27.13
N ASP A 167 12.07 7.53 25.83
CA ASP A 167 12.90 8.19 24.80
C ASP A 167 14.26 7.51 24.52
N GLU A 168 14.49 6.30 24.99
CA GLU A 168 15.71 5.55 24.74
C GLU A 168 15.77 5.09 23.27
N GLU A 169 16.94 5.26 22.66
CA GLU A 169 17.20 4.77 21.31
C GLU A 169 18.13 3.56 21.34
N ARG A 170 17.88 2.62 20.43
CA ARG A 170 18.76 1.47 20.19
C ARG A 170 18.76 1.07 18.73
N ASP A 171 19.87 0.46 18.32
CA ASP A 171 19.99 -0.14 17.00
C ASP A 171 19.66 -1.63 17.09
N ILE A 172 18.89 -2.12 16.10
CA ILE A 172 18.55 -3.53 15.93
C ILE A 172 19.18 -3.98 14.62
N ALA A 173 20.15 -4.91 14.69
CA ALA A 173 20.74 -5.53 13.51
C ALA A 173 19.75 -6.54 12.90
N LEU A 174 19.49 -6.43 11.61
CA LEU A 174 18.60 -7.31 10.87
C LEU A 174 18.86 -7.23 9.35
N ASP A 175 18.35 -8.21 8.62
CA ASP A 175 18.58 -8.33 7.18
C ASP A 175 17.51 -7.65 6.33
N GLY A 176 16.32 -7.44 6.87
CA GLY A 176 15.23 -6.82 6.14
C GLY A 176 14.08 -6.30 7.00
N VAL A 177 13.35 -5.34 6.44
CA VAL A 177 12.19 -4.68 7.07
C VAL A 177 10.99 -4.81 6.16
N PHE A 178 9.84 -5.17 6.72
CA PHE A 178 8.55 -5.22 6.05
C PHE A 178 7.63 -4.15 6.63
N VAL A 179 7.36 -3.10 5.85
CA VAL A 179 6.56 -1.96 6.30
C VAL A 179 5.08 -2.25 6.06
N GLN A 180 4.31 -2.37 7.14
CA GLN A 180 2.89 -2.76 7.15
C GLN A 180 2.01 -1.74 7.89
N ILE A 181 2.21 -0.45 7.59
CA ILE A 181 1.51 0.69 8.23
C ILE A 181 0.32 1.20 7.40
N GLY A 182 -0.15 0.38 6.48
CA GLY A 182 -1.34 0.62 5.67
C GLY A 182 -1.07 1.18 4.28
N LEU A 183 -2.16 1.51 3.60
CA LEU A 183 -2.18 2.04 2.25
C LEU A 183 -2.58 3.52 2.25
N SER A 184 -2.15 4.24 1.21
CA SER A 184 -2.58 5.59 0.88
C SER A 184 -3.27 5.55 -0.48
N PRO A 185 -4.58 5.80 -0.56
CA PRO A 185 -5.30 5.86 -1.83
C PRO A 185 -4.72 6.96 -2.74
N ASN A 186 -4.57 6.66 -4.04
CA ASN A 186 -4.08 7.63 -5.02
C ASN A 186 -5.22 8.52 -5.52
N SER A 187 -5.83 9.26 -4.61
CA SER A 187 -7.03 10.09 -4.84
C SER A 187 -6.75 11.59 -4.86
N ASP A 188 -5.51 12.02 -4.69
CA ASP A 188 -5.16 13.44 -4.51
C ASP A 188 -5.69 14.37 -5.62
N ALA A 189 -5.71 13.91 -6.88
CA ALA A 189 -6.21 14.70 -8.00
C ALA A 189 -7.76 14.80 -8.05
N PHE A 190 -8.48 14.07 -7.19
CA PHE A 190 -9.93 13.90 -7.25
C PHE A 190 -10.65 14.27 -5.95
N LYS A 191 -9.98 14.20 -4.79
CA LYS A 191 -10.57 14.30 -3.43
C LYS A 191 -11.34 15.58 -3.15
N ASP A 192 -11.05 16.67 -3.87
CA ASP A 192 -11.77 17.94 -3.72
C ASP A 192 -13.03 18.02 -4.58
N GLN A 193 -13.31 16.99 -5.36
CA GLN A 193 -14.43 16.95 -6.29
C GLN A 193 -15.40 15.80 -6.02
N VAL A 194 -14.91 14.65 -5.59
CA VAL A 194 -15.74 13.50 -5.19
C VAL A 194 -15.69 13.30 -3.67
N GLU A 195 -16.70 12.66 -3.11
CA GLU A 195 -16.71 12.33 -1.69
C GLU A 195 -15.64 11.28 -1.36
N VAL A 196 -14.90 11.53 -0.29
CA VAL A 196 -13.86 10.63 0.22
C VAL A 196 -14.01 10.37 1.72
N THR A 197 -13.50 9.25 2.19
CA THR A 197 -13.37 8.96 3.63
C THR A 197 -12.29 9.83 4.27
N PRO A 198 -12.21 9.89 5.62
CA PRO A 198 -11.07 10.51 6.32
C PRO A 198 -9.70 9.90 5.96
N ARG A 199 -9.68 8.72 5.34
CA ARG A 199 -8.47 8.07 4.83
C ARG A 199 -8.20 8.37 3.35
N ASN A 200 -8.97 9.28 2.74
CA ASN A 200 -8.94 9.65 1.32
C ASN A 200 -9.35 8.53 0.35
N GLU A 201 -10.05 7.49 0.80
CA GLU A 201 -10.64 6.50 -0.11
C GLU A 201 -11.87 7.12 -0.79
N ILE A 202 -12.01 6.96 -2.11
CA ILE A 202 -13.18 7.45 -2.84
C ILE A 202 -14.40 6.61 -2.44
N ILE A 203 -15.45 7.28 -1.98
CA ILE A 203 -16.71 6.63 -1.60
C ILE A 203 -17.47 6.26 -2.87
N VAL A 204 -17.85 4.99 -2.98
CA VAL A 204 -18.64 4.47 -4.11
C VAL A 204 -19.84 3.67 -3.62
N ASP A 205 -20.89 3.66 -4.44
CA ASP A 205 -22.06 2.80 -4.22
C ASP A 205 -21.82 1.35 -4.69
N ALA A 206 -22.82 0.49 -4.58
CA ALA A 206 -22.76 -0.90 -5.01
C ALA A 206 -22.47 -1.09 -6.50
N THR A 207 -22.61 -0.04 -7.31
CA THR A 207 -22.38 -0.03 -8.75
C THR A 207 -21.15 0.79 -9.15
N ASN A 208 -20.28 1.10 -8.19
CA ASN A 208 -19.03 1.87 -8.38
C ASN A 208 -19.24 3.34 -8.82
N ARG A 209 -20.43 3.91 -8.61
CA ARG A 209 -20.69 5.32 -8.84
C ARG A 209 -20.15 6.14 -7.68
N THR A 210 -19.52 7.26 -7.99
CA THR A 210 -19.11 8.25 -7.00
C THR A 210 -20.26 9.23 -6.71
N SER A 211 -20.02 10.22 -5.88
CA SER A 211 -20.96 11.33 -5.63
C SER A 211 -21.23 12.21 -6.84
N LEU A 212 -20.48 12.09 -7.93
CA LEU A 212 -20.66 12.85 -9.16
C LEU A 212 -21.20 12.00 -10.29
N SER A 213 -22.22 12.51 -11.00
CA SER A 213 -22.77 11.86 -12.20
C SER A 213 -21.71 11.72 -13.29
N GLY A 214 -21.65 10.54 -13.92
CA GLY A 214 -20.65 10.20 -14.95
C GLY A 214 -19.23 10.01 -14.41
N VAL A 215 -19.04 9.94 -13.09
CA VAL A 215 -17.75 9.64 -12.46
C VAL A 215 -17.87 8.36 -11.64
N TYR A 216 -17.07 7.38 -12.00
CA TYR A 216 -16.98 6.07 -11.38
C TYR A 216 -15.61 5.88 -10.77
N ALA A 217 -15.48 5.00 -9.78
CA ALA A 217 -14.17 4.62 -9.25
C ALA A 217 -14.13 3.13 -8.91
N ALA A 218 -12.96 2.51 -9.06
CA ALA A 218 -12.80 1.07 -8.89
C ALA A 218 -11.47 0.70 -8.26
N GLY A 219 -11.44 -0.43 -7.54
CA GLY A 219 -10.24 -1.01 -6.95
C GLY A 219 -9.76 -0.26 -5.71
N ASP A 220 -8.46 -0.35 -5.43
CA ASP A 220 -7.86 0.04 -4.15
C ASP A 220 -7.98 1.51 -3.77
N VAL A 221 -8.27 2.38 -4.71
CA VAL A 221 -8.53 3.81 -4.47
C VAL A 221 -9.88 4.07 -3.78
N THR A 222 -10.78 3.08 -3.78
CA THR A 222 -12.17 3.19 -3.29
C THR A 222 -12.35 2.63 -1.89
N THR A 223 -13.56 2.72 -1.37
CA THR A 223 -14.00 2.08 -0.10
C THR A 223 -14.19 0.57 -0.19
N VAL A 224 -13.81 -0.09 -1.29
CA VAL A 224 -13.88 -1.55 -1.38
C VAL A 224 -13.07 -2.20 -0.26
N PRO A 225 -13.62 -3.15 0.50
CA PRO A 225 -13.00 -3.62 1.75
C PRO A 225 -11.71 -4.43 1.52
N TYR A 226 -11.59 -5.16 0.42
CA TYR A 226 -10.46 -6.05 0.16
C TYR A 226 -9.62 -5.53 -1.01
N LYS A 227 -8.36 -5.18 -0.73
CA LYS A 227 -7.40 -4.62 -1.70
C LYS A 227 -6.62 -5.76 -2.37
N GLN A 228 -7.27 -6.46 -3.33
CA GLN A 228 -6.73 -7.61 -4.04
C GLN A 228 -6.90 -7.44 -5.54
N ILE A 229 -5.96 -7.97 -6.35
CA ILE A 229 -5.98 -7.85 -7.82
C ILE A 229 -7.31 -8.35 -8.41
N THR A 230 -7.78 -9.51 -7.98
CA THR A 230 -9.05 -10.08 -8.44
C THR A 230 -10.26 -9.21 -8.10
N ILE A 231 -10.26 -8.60 -6.93
CA ILE A 231 -11.30 -7.65 -6.51
C ILE A 231 -11.25 -6.41 -7.40
N ALA A 232 -10.06 -5.82 -7.58
CA ALA A 232 -9.88 -4.63 -8.42
C ALA A 232 -10.33 -4.84 -9.86
N MET A 233 -10.05 -6.03 -10.44
CA MET A 233 -10.53 -6.42 -11.77
C MET A 233 -12.07 -6.50 -11.83
N GLY A 234 -12.70 -7.15 -10.84
CA GLY A 234 -14.15 -7.23 -10.73
C GLY A 234 -14.81 -5.87 -10.54
N GLU A 235 -14.24 -5.02 -9.70
CA GLU A 235 -14.70 -3.65 -9.49
C GLU A 235 -14.58 -2.81 -10.77
N GLY A 236 -13.48 -2.95 -11.51
CA GLY A 236 -13.29 -2.29 -12.81
C GLY A 236 -14.34 -2.70 -13.83
N ALA A 237 -14.62 -4.00 -13.95
CA ALA A 237 -15.67 -4.51 -14.83
C ALA A 237 -17.05 -3.98 -14.42
N LYS A 238 -17.36 -3.95 -13.13
CA LYS A 238 -18.63 -3.42 -12.62
C LYS A 238 -18.78 -1.94 -12.90
N ALA A 239 -17.74 -1.13 -12.70
CA ALA A 239 -17.75 0.29 -13.02
C ALA A 239 -17.98 0.56 -14.51
N ALA A 240 -17.43 -0.27 -15.39
CA ALA A 240 -17.60 -0.14 -16.84
C ALA A 240 -19.01 -0.51 -17.33
N LEU A 241 -19.74 -1.37 -16.59
CA LEU A 241 -21.10 -1.81 -16.93
C LEU A 241 -22.20 -0.92 -16.33
N SER A 242 -21.85 0.03 -15.45
CA SER A 242 -22.78 0.89 -14.72
C SER A 242 -23.01 2.23 -15.40
#